data_0fc4d10ac509a9adf9f786b42a357ec3
#
_entry.id   0fc4d10ac509a9adf9f786b42a357ec3
#
_cell.length_a   1.000
_cell.length_b   1.000
_cell.length_c   1.000
_cell.angle_alpha   90.00
_cell.angle_beta   90.00
_cell.angle_gamma   90.00
#
_symmetry.space_group_name_H-M   'P 1'
#
loop_
_entity.id
_entity.type
_entity.pdbx_description
1 polymer ?
#
loop_
_entity_poly.entity_id
_entity_poly.type
_entity_poly.pdbx_seq_one_letter_code
_entity_poly.pdbx_strand_id
1 'polypeptide(L)'
;MRVKAAASARARRGAEPAVLWAGKNDLPPHGYLVASCRRTGETIRELQWGQPLNGERPLGREITLGVRRPGREHPVTVRVISPRLLAEFTRAPEDVIVCYEFGLVGLYAGLSKILRPRRRVVALVEGDYQHLGATGTAAVKVALRQFAARLIDAFVANNELARSYLVGTLKVPEERIVMGWWLAGMPPDLKARLPGNAPTVPEGIPRFVCAGRLIPPKGVDLLIEAIAVYRREFGPCALWILGDGPEKASLVELARRLEVDDAVAFLGAVDHEGLKGALDACDVFVFPTLRDFIGRVAVEALTAGVPVVVSPMTGAASTIVRDGVNGIVVDPRDTPALAAALHRAVDPQTLSALRAGVQRMNASLTPDAAAEVILQAVTLARRRPTAGGGRGPS
;
A
#
# COMPACT_ATOMS: atom_id res chain seq x y z
N MET A 1 -5.36 -18.45 -20.83
CA MET A 1 -6.46 -18.65 -21.78
C MET A 1 -7.69 -19.35 -21.18
N ARG A 2 -7.60 -20.40 -20.37
CA ARG A 2 -8.78 -21.09 -19.81
C ARG A 2 -9.59 -20.28 -18.77
N VAL A 3 -8.99 -19.35 -18.04
CA VAL A 3 -9.69 -18.48 -17.07
C VAL A 3 -10.57 -17.44 -17.78
N LYS A 4 -10.11 -16.89 -18.91
CA LYS A 4 -10.89 -15.95 -19.74
C LYS A 4 -12.13 -16.58 -20.36
N ALA A 5 -12.08 -17.87 -20.71
CA ALA A 5 -13.22 -18.57 -21.30
C ALA A 5 -14.35 -18.84 -20.27
N ALA A 6 -14.01 -19.14 -19.02
CA ALA A 6 -15.00 -19.36 -17.96
C ALA A 6 -15.70 -18.05 -17.51
N ALA A 7 -14.94 -16.94 -17.44
CA ALA A 7 -15.48 -15.63 -17.11
C ALA A 7 -16.45 -15.11 -18.20
N SER A 8 -16.12 -15.31 -19.48
CA SER A 8 -16.96 -14.93 -20.62
C SER A 8 -18.32 -15.68 -20.67
N ALA A 9 -18.36 -16.92 -20.22
CA ALA A 9 -19.59 -17.71 -20.20
C ALA A 9 -20.56 -17.26 -19.07
N ARG A 10 -20.04 -16.74 -17.95
CA ARG A 10 -20.84 -16.27 -16.81
C ARG A 10 -21.42 -14.87 -17.04
N ALA A 11 -20.68 -13.98 -17.71
CA ALA A 11 -21.12 -12.62 -18.06
C ALA A 11 -22.37 -12.60 -18.99
N ARG A 12 -22.61 -13.67 -19.75
CA ARG A 12 -23.75 -13.76 -20.70
C ARG A 12 -25.09 -14.14 -20.06
N ARG A 13 -25.15 -14.43 -18.75
CA ARG A 13 -26.38 -14.93 -18.10
C ARG A 13 -27.02 -13.97 -17.08
N GLY A 14 -26.68 -12.68 -17.05
CA GLY A 14 -27.19 -11.75 -16.03
C GLY A 14 -26.88 -12.24 -14.61
N ALA A 15 -25.67 -12.78 -14.40
CA ALA A 15 -25.29 -13.43 -13.16
C ALA A 15 -25.24 -12.41 -12.00
N GLU A 16 -25.79 -12.80 -10.86
CA GLU A 16 -25.64 -12.11 -9.59
C GLU A 16 -24.14 -11.87 -9.29
N PRO A 17 -23.79 -10.77 -8.56
CA PRO A 17 -22.41 -10.48 -8.19
C PRO A 17 -21.74 -11.71 -7.54
N ALA A 18 -20.59 -12.11 -8.07
CA ALA A 18 -19.90 -13.30 -7.58
C ALA A 18 -18.88 -12.99 -6.47
N VAL A 19 -18.43 -11.73 -6.40
CA VAL A 19 -17.43 -11.28 -5.43
C VAL A 19 -17.96 -10.05 -4.69
N LEU A 20 -17.96 -10.11 -3.35
CA LEU A 20 -18.19 -8.98 -2.47
C LEU A 20 -16.83 -8.42 -2.03
N TRP A 21 -16.57 -7.18 -2.39
CA TRP A 21 -15.39 -6.44 -1.95
C TRP A 21 -15.72 -5.64 -0.69
N ALA A 22 -15.15 -6.01 0.46
CA ALA A 22 -15.36 -5.32 1.72
C ALA A 22 -14.15 -4.44 2.07
N GLY A 23 -14.21 -3.16 1.73
CA GLY A 23 -13.15 -2.17 1.92
C GLY A 23 -13.52 -1.02 2.86
N LYS A 24 -12.50 -0.23 3.24
CA LYS A 24 -12.64 1.08 3.88
C LYS A 24 -12.55 2.16 2.81
N ASN A 25 -13.35 3.22 2.94
CA ASN A 25 -13.52 4.26 1.92
C ASN A 25 -12.28 5.12 1.58
N ASP A 26 -11.31 5.19 2.46
CA ASP A 26 -10.31 6.26 2.42
C ASP A 26 -9.11 5.97 1.52
N LEU A 27 -9.18 4.92 0.67
CA LEU A 27 -8.07 4.54 -0.19
C LEU A 27 -8.45 4.70 -1.67
N PRO A 28 -8.06 5.81 -2.33
CA PRO A 28 -8.36 6.10 -3.73
C PRO A 28 -8.06 4.98 -4.75
N PRO A 29 -7.03 4.11 -4.54
CA PRO A 29 -6.73 3.03 -5.49
C PRO A 29 -7.78 1.93 -5.59
N HIS A 30 -8.70 1.80 -4.61
CA HIS A 30 -9.68 0.70 -4.63
C HIS A 30 -10.63 0.76 -5.83
N GLY A 31 -11.08 1.94 -6.22
CA GLY A 31 -11.96 2.10 -7.37
C GLY A 31 -11.35 1.58 -8.67
N TYR A 32 -10.08 1.89 -8.92
CA TYR A 32 -9.36 1.42 -10.10
C TYR A 32 -9.14 -0.09 -10.08
N LEU A 33 -8.79 -0.65 -8.92
CA LEU A 33 -8.58 -2.07 -8.74
C LEU A 33 -9.87 -2.87 -8.96
N VAL A 34 -10.99 -2.41 -8.39
CA VAL A 34 -12.30 -3.01 -8.60
C VAL A 34 -12.74 -2.90 -10.05
N ALA A 35 -12.50 -1.75 -10.71
CA ALA A 35 -12.77 -1.58 -12.12
C ALA A 35 -11.93 -2.54 -12.98
N SER A 36 -10.65 -2.76 -12.64
CA SER A 36 -9.80 -3.73 -13.30
C SER A 36 -10.28 -5.15 -13.11
N CYS A 37 -10.67 -5.53 -11.90
CA CYS A 37 -11.28 -6.83 -11.65
C CYS A 37 -12.58 -7.04 -12.46
N ARG A 38 -13.42 -6.02 -12.62
CA ARG A 38 -14.63 -6.08 -13.46
C ARG A 38 -14.29 -6.27 -14.94
N ARG A 39 -13.21 -5.65 -15.45
CA ARG A 39 -12.77 -5.86 -16.85
C ARG A 39 -12.37 -7.29 -17.17
N THR A 40 -11.98 -8.08 -16.17
CA THR A 40 -11.68 -9.51 -16.36
C THR A 40 -12.92 -10.40 -16.40
N GLY A 41 -14.12 -9.84 -16.23
CA GLY A 41 -15.40 -10.53 -16.31
C GLY A 41 -15.96 -11.03 -14.97
N GLU A 42 -15.33 -10.69 -13.85
CA GLU A 42 -15.92 -10.92 -12.52
C GLU A 42 -16.95 -9.83 -12.19
N THR A 43 -18.10 -10.25 -11.67
CA THR A 43 -19.11 -9.33 -11.18
C THR A 43 -18.82 -9.00 -9.72
N ILE A 44 -18.46 -7.75 -9.44
CA ILE A 44 -18.02 -7.30 -8.12
C ILE A 44 -19.01 -6.28 -7.56
N ARG A 45 -19.52 -6.55 -6.36
CA ARG A 45 -20.23 -5.60 -5.52
C ARG A 45 -19.28 -5.06 -4.43
N GLU A 46 -19.29 -3.76 -4.23
CA GLU A 46 -18.50 -3.10 -3.19
C GLU A 46 -19.35 -2.87 -1.94
N LEU A 47 -18.80 -3.20 -0.78
CA LEU A 47 -19.33 -2.86 0.53
C LEU A 47 -18.31 -2.01 1.27
N GLN A 48 -18.63 -0.75 1.46
CA GLN A 48 -17.77 0.21 2.16
C GLN A 48 -18.25 0.35 3.60
N TRP A 49 -17.57 -0.29 4.53
CA TRP A 49 -18.01 -0.34 5.93
C TRP A 49 -17.82 0.98 6.72
N GLY A 50 -17.02 1.92 6.22
CA GLY A 50 -16.77 3.24 6.84
C GLY A 50 -17.80 4.32 6.47
N GLN A 51 -18.70 4.08 5.49
CA GLN A 51 -19.74 5.02 5.07
C GLN A 51 -21.14 4.54 5.49
N PRO A 52 -22.11 5.47 5.63
CA PRO A 52 -23.49 5.11 5.85
C PRO A 52 -24.06 4.39 4.61
N LEU A 53 -24.70 3.25 4.83
CA LEU A 53 -25.48 2.56 3.82
C LEU A 53 -26.91 3.15 3.84
N ASN A 54 -27.38 3.70 2.72
CA ASN A 54 -28.74 4.20 2.56
C ASN A 54 -29.22 5.18 3.64
N GLY A 55 -28.32 6.08 4.12
CA GLY A 55 -28.66 7.03 5.19
C GLY A 55 -28.62 6.45 6.62
N GLU A 56 -28.31 5.18 6.78
CA GLU A 56 -28.12 4.53 8.07
C GLU A 56 -26.74 4.81 8.68
N ARG A 57 -26.55 4.47 9.97
CA ARG A 57 -25.24 4.59 10.63
C ARG A 57 -24.19 3.71 9.93
N PRO A 58 -22.95 4.19 9.78
CA PRO A 58 -21.88 3.39 9.18
C PRO A 58 -21.68 2.06 9.92
N LEU A 59 -21.31 1.02 9.18
CA LEU A 59 -21.06 -0.33 9.71
C LEU A 59 -19.78 -0.41 10.56
N GLY A 60 -18.94 0.62 10.51
CA GLY A 60 -17.76 0.74 11.33
C GLY A 60 -17.28 2.18 11.39
N ARG A 61 -16.55 2.50 12.45
CA ARG A 61 -15.90 3.80 12.65
C ARG A 61 -14.55 3.64 13.31
N GLU A 62 -13.64 4.54 13.02
CA GLU A 62 -12.41 4.68 13.79
C GLU A 62 -12.63 5.66 14.93
N ILE A 63 -12.24 5.25 16.13
CA ILE A 63 -12.25 6.11 17.33
C ILE A 63 -10.79 6.33 17.71
N THR A 64 -10.33 7.57 17.61
CA THR A 64 -9.03 7.97 18.14
C THR A 64 -9.18 8.17 19.64
N LEU A 65 -8.58 7.28 20.42
CA LEU A 65 -8.48 7.45 21.85
C LEU A 65 -7.36 8.46 22.12
N GLY A 66 -7.68 9.57 22.81
CA GLY A 66 -6.74 10.65 23.12
C GLY A 66 -5.57 10.26 24.04
N VAL A 67 -5.40 8.97 24.33
CA VAL A 67 -4.34 8.43 25.17
C VAL A 67 -3.08 8.21 24.33
N ARG A 68 -2.07 9.06 24.55
CA ARG A 68 -0.70 8.79 24.07
C ARG A 68 -0.06 7.74 24.97
N ARG A 69 0.32 6.60 24.42
CA ARG A 69 1.15 5.64 25.15
C ARG A 69 2.62 6.05 25.03
N PRO A 70 3.44 5.96 26.08
CA PRO A 70 4.88 6.17 26.00
C PRO A 70 5.48 5.32 24.89
N GLY A 71 6.29 5.93 24.02
CA GLY A 71 6.91 5.24 22.87
C GLY A 71 6.01 5.04 21.63
N ARG A 72 4.78 5.60 21.61
CA ARG A 72 3.95 5.67 20.40
C ARG A 72 3.68 7.11 20.00
N GLU A 73 4.10 7.47 18.81
CA GLU A 73 3.93 8.82 18.24
C GLU A 73 2.50 9.15 17.81
N HIS A 74 1.64 8.14 17.72
CA HIS A 74 0.25 8.30 17.30
C HIS A 74 -0.73 7.94 18.41
N PRO A 75 -1.85 8.68 18.52
CA PRO A 75 -2.93 8.29 19.40
C PRO A 75 -3.45 6.90 19.02
N VAL A 76 -3.86 6.14 20.03
CA VAL A 76 -4.43 4.80 19.81
C VAL A 76 -5.74 4.94 19.04
N THR A 77 -5.79 4.45 17.83
CA THR A 77 -7.02 4.36 17.04
C THR A 77 -7.62 2.97 17.21
N VAL A 78 -8.84 2.90 17.66
CA VAL A 78 -9.62 1.66 17.77
C VAL A 78 -10.66 1.63 16.67
N ARG A 79 -10.64 0.56 15.87
CA ARG A 79 -11.69 0.31 14.88
C ARG A 79 -12.86 -0.39 15.56
N VAL A 80 -13.99 0.28 15.62
CA VAL A 80 -15.25 -0.29 16.11
C VAL A 80 -16.06 -0.73 14.90
N ILE A 81 -16.22 -2.03 14.74
CA ILE A 81 -16.99 -2.64 13.66
C ILE A 81 -18.33 -3.12 14.22
N SER A 82 -19.43 -2.67 13.60
CA SER A 82 -20.77 -3.05 14.02
C SER A 82 -21.03 -4.54 13.74
N PRO A 83 -21.72 -5.27 14.64
CA PRO A 83 -22.23 -6.61 14.37
C PRO A 83 -23.15 -6.68 13.15
N ARG A 84 -23.74 -5.56 12.71
CA ARG A 84 -24.54 -5.47 11.48
C ARG A 84 -23.73 -5.87 10.25
N LEU A 85 -22.40 -5.65 10.24
CA LEU A 85 -21.54 -6.11 9.15
C LEU A 85 -21.55 -7.64 8.99
N LEU A 86 -21.62 -8.38 10.10
CA LEU A 86 -21.77 -9.83 10.04
C LEU A 86 -23.12 -10.22 9.40
N ALA A 87 -24.20 -9.50 9.73
CA ALA A 87 -25.50 -9.72 9.11
C ALA A 87 -25.47 -9.42 7.60
N GLU A 88 -24.80 -8.33 7.19
CA GLU A 88 -24.60 -8.01 5.76
C GLU A 88 -23.82 -9.09 5.05
N PHE A 89 -22.71 -9.56 5.62
CA PHE A 89 -21.97 -10.68 5.04
C PHE A 89 -22.82 -11.95 4.96
N THR A 90 -23.64 -12.22 5.96
CA THR A 90 -24.50 -13.42 5.96
C THR A 90 -25.59 -13.36 4.88
N ARG A 91 -26.20 -12.19 4.67
CA ARG A 91 -27.25 -11.98 3.67
C ARG A 91 -26.71 -11.89 2.25
N ALA A 92 -25.47 -11.45 2.09
CA ALA A 92 -24.84 -11.24 0.80
C ALA A 92 -24.96 -12.49 -0.08
N PRO A 93 -25.39 -12.39 -1.36
CA PRO A 93 -25.54 -13.52 -2.27
C PRO A 93 -24.21 -14.04 -2.81
N GLU A 94 -23.15 -13.22 -2.75
CA GLU A 94 -21.85 -13.51 -3.35
C GLU A 94 -21.21 -14.78 -2.77
N ASP A 95 -20.53 -15.54 -3.62
CA ASP A 95 -19.83 -16.76 -3.24
C ASP A 95 -18.43 -16.51 -2.66
N VAL A 96 -17.83 -15.34 -2.95
CA VAL A 96 -16.51 -14.93 -2.40
C VAL A 96 -16.62 -13.56 -1.75
N ILE A 97 -16.02 -13.43 -0.56
CA ILE A 97 -15.77 -12.14 0.10
C ILE A 97 -14.27 -11.86 0.04
N VAL A 98 -13.89 -10.73 -0.55
CA VAL A 98 -12.52 -10.20 -0.46
C VAL A 98 -12.50 -9.13 0.61
N CYS A 99 -11.70 -9.30 1.63
CA CYS A 99 -11.56 -8.35 2.73
C CYS A 99 -10.12 -7.87 2.90
N TYR A 100 -10.02 -6.65 3.41
CA TYR A 100 -8.76 -5.99 3.67
C TYR A 100 -8.37 -6.26 5.13
N GLU A 101 -7.17 -6.79 5.34
CA GLU A 101 -6.57 -7.09 6.64
C GLU A 101 -7.27 -8.14 7.54
N PHE A 102 -6.52 -8.56 8.55
CA PHE A 102 -6.99 -9.39 9.66
C PHE A 102 -7.57 -8.52 10.77
N GLY A 103 -8.81 -8.22 10.71
CA GLY A 103 -9.49 -7.56 11.82
C GLY A 103 -10.84 -8.22 12.04
N LEU A 104 -11.72 -7.53 12.73
CA LEU A 104 -13.10 -7.94 12.88
C LEU A 104 -13.80 -8.15 11.53
N VAL A 105 -13.38 -7.42 10.48
CA VAL A 105 -13.93 -7.60 9.12
C VAL A 105 -13.64 -9.00 8.60
N GLY A 106 -12.39 -9.44 8.63
CA GLY A 106 -12.02 -10.79 8.21
C GLY A 106 -12.64 -11.88 9.09
N LEU A 107 -12.74 -11.63 10.41
CA LEU A 107 -13.42 -12.55 11.33
C LEU A 107 -14.91 -12.68 10.97
N TYR A 108 -15.62 -11.58 10.75
CA TYR A 108 -17.04 -11.60 10.40
C TYR A 108 -17.28 -12.23 9.02
N ALA A 109 -16.41 -11.95 8.05
CA ALA A 109 -16.44 -12.62 6.75
C ALA A 109 -16.28 -14.15 6.92
N GLY A 110 -15.32 -14.58 7.74
CA GLY A 110 -15.11 -16.00 8.05
C GLY A 110 -16.29 -16.64 8.79
N LEU A 111 -16.83 -15.96 9.80
CA LEU A 111 -18.01 -16.45 10.57
C LEU A 111 -19.26 -16.54 9.70
N SER A 112 -19.41 -15.71 8.68
CA SER A 112 -20.55 -15.80 7.76
C SER A 112 -20.64 -17.16 7.03
N LYS A 113 -19.54 -17.92 6.98
CA LYS A 113 -19.48 -19.28 6.40
C LYS A 113 -20.28 -20.30 7.21
N ILE A 114 -20.55 -20.05 8.50
CA ILE A 114 -21.37 -20.94 9.33
C ILE A 114 -22.78 -21.09 8.71
N LEU A 115 -23.35 -19.98 8.24
CA LEU A 115 -24.66 -19.95 7.59
C LEU A 115 -24.60 -20.09 6.05
N ARG A 116 -23.41 -19.90 5.48
CA ARG A 116 -23.13 -20.03 4.03
C ARG A 116 -21.89 -20.91 3.79
N PRO A 117 -21.96 -22.24 3.97
CA PRO A 117 -20.77 -23.12 3.94
C PRO A 117 -20.01 -23.13 2.60
N ARG A 118 -20.71 -22.82 1.50
CA ARG A 118 -20.08 -22.70 0.16
C ARG A 118 -19.31 -21.41 -0.05
N ARG A 119 -19.48 -20.42 0.82
CA ARG A 119 -18.79 -19.14 0.74
C ARG A 119 -17.30 -19.30 0.93
N ARG A 120 -16.55 -18.46 0.23
CA ARG A 120 -15.10 -18.35 0.34
C ARG A 120 -14.69 -16.97 0.82
N VAL A 121 -13.57 -16.88 1.51
CA VAL A 121 -13.02 -15.61 2.02
C VAL A 121 -11.58 -15.50 1.59
N VAL A 122 -11.25 -14.36 1.00
CA VAL A 122 -9.90 -13.96 0.62
C VAL A 122 -9.49 -12.75 1.45
N ALA A 123 -8.32 -12.77 2.06
CA ALA A 123 -7.79 -11.64 2.81
C ALA A 123 -6.56 -11.05 2.11
N LEU A 124 -6.55 -9.72 1.98
CA LEU A 124 -5.41 -8.95 1.47
C LEU A 124 -4.55 -8.49 2.65
N VAL A 125 -3.26 -8.78 2.61
CA VAL A 125 -2.32 -8.55 3.73
C VAL A 125 -1.17 -7.68 3.28
N GLU A 126 -0.97 -6.54 3.96
CA GLU A 126 -0.02 -5.52 3.53
C GLU A 126 1.33 -5.59 4.24
N GLY A 127 1.41 -6.10 5.45
CA GLY A 127 2.64 -5.90 6.20
C GLY A 127 2.85 -6.79 7.40
N ASP A 128 3.92 -6.47 8.09
CA ASP A 128 4.30 -7.09 9.34
C ASP A 128 3.50 -6.50 10.50
N TYR A 129 2.69 -7.33 11.11
CA TYR A 129 1.96 -7.00 12.35
C TYR A 129 2.76 -7.40 13.61
N GLN A 130 4.04 -7.78 13.49
CA GLN A 130 4.87 -8.23 14.62
C GLN A 130 5.05 -7.13 15.68
N HIS A 131 5.02 -5.85 15.27
CA HIS A 131 5.13 -4.71 16.21
C HIS A 131 3.90 -4.51 17.12
N LEU A 132 2.87 -5.33 16.98
CA LEU A 132 1.70 -5.23 17.87
C LEU A 132 1.94 -5.89 19.23
N GLY A 133 3.19 -6.31 19.53
CA GLY A 133 3.33 -6.97 20.62
C GLY A 133 4.24 -7.40 21.63
N ALA A 134 4.91 -6.66 22.38
CA ALA A 134 5.63 -7.10 23.59
C ALA A 134 4.80 -7.04 24.90
N THR A 135 3.48 -6.90 24.84
CA THR A 135 2.60 -6.83 26.04
C THR A 135 1.66 -8.02 26.09
N GLY A 136 1.23 -8.45 27.28
CA GLY A 136 0.35 -9.62 27.47
C GLY A 136 -0.94 -9.64 26.62
N THR A 137 -1.41 -8.47 26.16
CA THR A 137 -2.49 -8.35 25.18
C THR A 137 -2.09 -8.79 23.77
N ALA A 138 -0.80 -8.99 23.50
CA ALA A 138 -0.31 -9.43 22.18
C ALA A 138 -0.64 -10.89 21.91
N ALA A 139 -0.46 -11.76 22.88
CA ALA A 139 -0.76 -13.20 22.74
C ALA A 139 -2.24 -13.43 22.40
N VAL A 140 -3.16 -12.71 23.08
CA VAL A 140 -4.60 -12.79 22.80
C VAL A 140 -4.91 -12.30 21.38
N LYS A 141 -4.28 -11.22 20.94
CA LYS A 141 -4.47 -10.70 19.57
C LYS A 141 -3.95 -11.68 18.52
N VAL A 142 -2.81 -12.29 18.76
CA VAL A 142 -2.26 -13.31 17.86
C VAL A 142 -3.18 -14.53 17.81
N ALA A 143 -3.66 -15.03 18.95
CA ALA A 143 -4.59 -16.16 18.99
C ALA A 143 -5.90 -15.87 18.24
N LEU A 144 -6.49 -14.69 18.41
CA LEU A 144 -7.68 -14.26 17.66
C LEU A 144 -7.42 -14.19 16.16
N ARG A 145 -6.24 -13.71 15.75
CA ARG A 145 -5.86 -13.68 14.34
C ARG A 145 -5.59 -15.06 13.76
N GLN A 146 -4.95 -15.94 14.52
CA GLN A 146 -4.79 -17.35 14.13
C GLN A 146 -6.14 -18.04 13.95
N PHE A 147 -7.09 -17.76 14.85
CA PHE A 147 -8.46 -18.26 14.70
C PHE A 147 -9.13 -17.70 13.44
N ALA A 148 -9.08 -16.38 13.22
CA ALA A 148 -9.62 -15.77 12.00
C ALA A 148 -8.96 -16.31 10.73
N ALA A 149 -7.63 -16.54 10.75
CA ALA A 149 -6.90 -17.09 9.62
C ALA A 149 -7.34 -18.50 9.24
N ARG A 150 -7.82 -19.31 10.20
CA ARG A 150 -8.39 -20.65 9.89
C ARG A 150 -9.68 -20.56 9.10
N LEU A 151 -10.45 -19.47 9.28
CA LEU A 151 -11.72 -19.24 8.60
C LEU A 151 -11.55 -18.66 7.18
N ILE A 152 -10.39 -18.10 6.86
CA ILE A 152 -10.07 -17.51 5.56
C ILE A 152 -9.53 -18.59 4.61
N ASP A 153 -9.97 -18.59 3.36
CA ASP A 153 -9.64 -19.65 2.40
C ASP A 153 -8.34 -19.39 1.63
N ALA A 154 -8.06 -18.12 1.28
CA ALA A 154 -6.83 -17.72 0.62
C ALA A 154 -6.38 -16.32 1.08
N PHE A 155 -5.11 -16.05 0.88
CA PHE A 155 -4.46 -14.80 1.25
C PHE A 155 -3.70 -14.22 0.08
N VAL A 156 -3.67 -12.91 -0.03
CA VAL A 156 -2.73 -12.21 -0.90
C VAL A 156 -1.72 -11.48 -0.01
N ALA A 157 -0.45 -11.81 -0.15
CA ALA A 157 0.64 -11.13 0.54
C ALA A 157 1.43 -10.28 -0.45
N ASN A 158 1.54 -8.98 -0.18
CA ASN A 158 2.22 -8.05 -1.09
C ASN A 158 3.73 -7.98 -0.90
N ASN A 159 4.26 -8.56 0.17
CA ASN A 159 5.69 -8.56 0.46
C ASN A 159 6.09 -9.78 1.32
N GLU A 160 7.40 -10.00 1.44
CA GLU A 160 7.94 -11.13 2.20
C GLU A 160 7.68 -11.01 3.71
N LEU A 161 7.56 -9.78 4.24
CA LEU A 161 7.19 -9.58 5.66
C LEU A 161 5.77 -10.07 5.93
N ALA A 162 4.83 -9.75 5.03
CA ALA A 162 3.45 -10.25 5.11
C ALA A 162 3.41 -11.79 5.02
N ARG A 163 4.17 -12.38 4.08
CA ARG A 163 4.28 -13.85 3.95
C ARG A 163 4.86 -14.48 5.22
N SER A 164 5.98 -13.97 5.71
CA SER A 164 6.64 -14.45 6.94
C SER A 164 5.71 -14.36 8.15
N TYR A 165 4.92 -13.31 8.25
CA TYR A 165 3.91 -13.18 9.31
C TYR A 165 2.79 -14.22 9.17
N LEU A 166 2.26 -14.42 7.95
CA LEU A 166 1.23 -15.42 7.68
C LEU A 166 1.69 -16.83 8.04
N VAL A 167 2.85 -17.24 7.56
CA VAL A 167 3.40 -18.57 7.77
C VAL A 167 3.95 -18.75 9.20
N GLY A 168 4.83 -17.85 9.61
CA GLY A 168 5.56 -17.94 10.87
C GLY A 168 4.68 -17.70 12.08
N THR A 169 3.89 -16.63 12.08
CA THR A 169 3.09 -16.23 13.25
C THR A 169 1.67 -16.80 13.19
N LEU A 170 0.98 -16.69 12.06
CA LEU A 170 -0.41 -17.12 11.96
C LEU A 170 -0.58 -18.59 11.58
N LYS A 171 0.51 -19.28 11.25
CA LYS A 171 0.52 -20.70 10.86
C LYS A 171 -0.38 -21.00 9.65
N VAL A 172 -0.43 -20.06 8.72
CA VAL A 172 -1.12 -20.24 7.44
C VAL A 172 -0.26 -21.11 6.54
N PRO A 173 -0.80 -22.20 5.96
CA PRO A 173 -0.10 -23.01 4.97
C PRO A 173 0.24 -22.20 3.71
N GLU A 174 1.43 -22.40 3.15
CA GLU A 174 1.91 -21.62 2.00
C GLU A 174 1.03 -21.77 0.76
N GLU A 175 0.45 -22.94 0.54
CA GLU A 175 -0.48 -23.19 -0.57
C GLU A 175 -1.76 -22.36 -0.52
N ARG A 176 -1.99 -21.61 0.57
CA ARG A 176 -3.12 -20.67 0.70
C ARG A 176 -2.70 -19.24 0.41
N ILE A 177 -1.44 -18.98 0.10
CA ILE A 177 -0.88 -17.64 -0.06
C ILE A 177 -0.55 -17.42 -1.53
N VAL A 178 -1.11 -16.35 -2.09
CA VAL A 178 -0.71 -15.80 -3.38
C VAL A 178 0.22 -14.64 -3.10
N MET A 179 1.44 -14.72 -3.61
CA MET A 179 2.39 -13.62 -3.54
C MET A 179 2.18 -12.68 -4.73
N GLY A 180 2.12 -11.41 -4.47
CA GLY A 180 2.06 -10.41 -5.53
C GLY A 180 1.61 -9.04 -5.04
N TRP A 181 2.00 -8.04 -5.81
CA TRP A 181 1.66 -6.67 -5.49
C TRP A 181 0.20 -6.40 -5.92
N TRP A 182 -0.68 -6.23 -4.95
CA TRP A 182 -2.10 -5.97 -5.17
C TRP A 182 -2.51 -4.50 -4.94
N LEU A 183 -1.57 -3.66 -4.53
CA LEU A 183 -1.79 -2.22 -4.45
C LEU A 183 -1.53 -1.60 -5.81
N ALA A 184 -2.56 -1.02 -6.41
CA ALA A 184 -2.39 -0.26 -7.62
C ALA A 184 -1.53 0.97 -7.36
N GLY A 185 -0.63 1.25 -8.27
CA GLY A 185 0.11 2.51 -8.32
C GLY A 185 -0.77 3.67 -8.80
N MET A 186 -0.14 4.68 -9.35
CA MET A 186 -0.85 5.84 -9.89
C MET A 186 -1.67 5.44 -11.13
N PRO A 187 -2.93 5.93 -11.26
CA PRO A 187 -3.71 5.67 -12.48
C PRO A 187 -3.00 6.21 -13.72
N PRO A 188 -2.98 5.45 -14.83
CA PRO A 188 -2.26 5.86 -16.03
C PRO A 188 -2.86 7.08 -16.73
N ASP A 189 -4.14 7.32 -16.54
CA ASP A 189 -4.94 8.42 -17.12
C ASP A 189 -5.10 9.62 -16.18
N LEU A 190 -4.42 9.60 -15.02
CA LEU A 190 -4.46 10.69 -14.06
C LEU A 190 -3.80 11.95 -14.65
N LYS A 191 -4.53 13.04 -14.68
CA LYS A 191 -4.00 14.34 -15.12
C LYS A 191 -2.99 14.88 -14.12
N ALA A 192 -1.84 15.30 -14.63
CA ALA A 192 -0.83 15.97 -13.82
C ALA A 192 -1.19 17.43 -13.62
N ARG A 193 -1.03 17.92 -12.40
CA ARG A 193 -1.18 19.35 -12.06
C ARG A 193 -0.06 19.74 -11.11
N LEU A 194 0.89 20.51 -11.61
CA LEU A 194 1.97 21.00 -10.75
C LEU A 194 1.40 21.87 -9.61
N PRO A 195 1.82 21.66 -8.34
CA PRO A 195 1.41 22.51 -7.24
C PRO A 195 1.71 24.00 -7.54
N GLY A 196 0.73 24.89 -7.32
CA GLY A 196 0.84 26.29 -7.72
C GLY A 196 1.93 27.09 -7.00
N ASN A 197 2.45 26.57 -5.89
CA ASN A 197 3.58 27.11 -5.12
C ASN A 197 4.91 26.39 -5.41
N ALA A 198 4.97 25.53 -6.42
CA ALA A 198 6.21 24.86 -6.81
C ALA A 198 7.17 25.91 -7.42
N PRO A 199 8.40 26.04 -6.89
CA PRO A 199 9.34 27.00 -7.43
C PRO A 199 9.86 26.55 -8.80
N THR A 200 10.20 27.54 -9.65
CA THR A 200 10.90 27.25 -10.89
C THR A 200 12.32 26.78 -10.56
N VAL A 201 12.71 25.64 -11.10
CA VAL A 201 14.07 25.12 -10.96
C VAL A 201 14.75 25.28 -12.31
N PRO A 202 15.95 25.90 -12.36
CA PRO A 202 16.70 26.06 -13.59
C PRO A 202 17.00 24.70 -14.27
N GLU A 203 17.12 24.75 -15.60
CA GLU A 203 17.53 23.57 -16.37
C GLU A 203 18.93 23.08 -15.94
N GLY A 204 19.11 21.77 -15.89
CA GLY A 204 20.38 21.14 -15.46
C GLY A 204 20.55 21.05 -13.95
N ILE A 205 19.66 21.64 -13.13
CA ILE A 205 19.67 21.44 -11.68
C ILE A 205 18.84 20.22 -11.32
N PRO A 206 19.44 19.16 -10.70
CA PRO A 206 18.72 17.98 -10.28
C PRO A 206 17.57 18.30 -9.33
N ARG A 207 16.42 17.68 -9.57
CA ARG A 207 15.21 17.87 -8.78
C ARG A 207 14.80 16.59 -8.09
N PHE A 208 14.81 16.63 -6.77
CA PHE A 208 14.37 15.56 -5.89
C PHE A 208 12.96 15.86 -5.37
N VAL A 209 12.14 14.82 -5.24
CA VAL A 209 10.82 14.92 -4.62
C VAL A 209 10.71 13.92 -3.49
N CYS A 210 10.18 14.37 -2.35
CA CYS A 210 9.80 13.53 -1.21
C CYS A 210 8.34 13.81 -0.88
N ALA A 211 7.55 12.77 -0.61
CA ALA A 211 6.15 12.94 -0.27
C ALA A 211 5.71 12.04 0.89
N GLY A 212 4.93 12.60 1.81
CA GLY A 212 4.40 11.89 2.95
C GLY A 212 4.04 12.81 4.11
N ARG A 213 3.51 12.24 5.19
CA ARG A 213 3.27 12.99 6.43
C ARG A 213 4.59 13.43 7.05
N LEU A 214 4.66 14.69 7.50
CA LEU A 214 5.85 15.22 8.17
C LEU A 214 5.84 14.83 9.65
N ILE A 215 6.33 13.62 9.90
CA ILE A 215 6.46 12.98 11.21
C ILE A 215 7.83 12.28 11.30
N PRO A 216 8.42 12.11 12.50
CA PRO A 216 9.79 11.58 12.67
C PRO A 216 10.07 10.28 11.92
N PRO A 217 9.17 9.25 11.88
CA PRO A 217 9.47 8.02 11.15
C PRO A 217 9.62 8.18 9.65
N LYS A 218 9.34 9.35 9.09
CA LYS A 218 9.49 9.59 7.64
C LYS A 218 10.90 10.05 7.24
N GLY A 219 11.76 10.41 8.22
CA GLY A 219 13.17 10.70 7.99
C GLY A 219 13.43 11.90 7.07
N VAL A 220 12.50 12.87 7.04
CA VAL A 220 12.63 14.06 6.19
C VAL A 220 13.77 14.97 6.70
N ASP A 221 14.00 14.96 8.00
CA ASP A 221 15.16 15.59 8.65
C ASP A 221 16.50 15.06 8.10
N LEU A 222 16.66 13.74 8.03
CA LEU A 222 17.82 13.08 7.46
C LEU A 222 18.02 13.42 5.97
N LEU A 223 16.92 13.56 5.23
CA LEU A 223 16.99 13.99 3.83
C LEU A 223 17.49 15.43 3.70
N ILE A 224 17.00 16.35 4.53
CA ILE A 224 17.47 17.75 4.53
C ILE A 224 18.96 17.83 4.88
N GLU A 225 19.42 17.04 5.85
CA GLU A 225 20.85 16.91 6.16
C GLU A 225 21.65 16.37 4.96
N ALA A 226 21.14 15.35 4.28
CA ALA A 226 21.78 14.81 3.08
C ALA A 226 21.80 15.82 1.92
N ILE A 227 20.79 16.69 1.78
CA ILE A 227 20.82 17.80 0.81
C ILE A 227 21.92 18.82 1.14
N ALA A 228 22.16 19.10 2.41
CA ALA A 228 23.27 19.97 2.81
C ALA A 228 24.65 19.37 2.44
N VAL A 229 24.82 18.07 2.66
CA VAL A 229 26.01 17.33 2.21
C VAL A 229 26.12 17.36 0.69
N TYR A 230 25.01 17.06 -0.01
CA TYR A 230 24.97 17.04 -1.47
C TYR A 230 25.42 18.37 -2.07
N ARG A 231 24.86 19.49 -1.59
CA ARG A 231 25.21 20.84 -2.11
C ARG A 231 26.66 21.20 -1.91
N ARG A 232 27.23 20.81 -0.78
CA ARG A 232 28.64 21.07 -0.47
C ARG A 232 29.57 20.25 -1.36
N GLU A 233 29.24 19.00 -1.68
CA GLU A 233 30.13 18.06 -2.34
C GLU A 233 29.89 17.95 -3.85
N PHE A 234 28.67 18.07 -4.30
CA PHE A 234 28.28 17.79 -5.69
C PHE A 234 27.66 18.99 -6.43
N GLY A 235 27.33 20.06 -5.72
CA GLY A 235 26.80 21.28 -6.32
C GLY A 235 25.28 21.47 -6.13
N PRO A 236 24.67 22.38 -6.92
CA PRO A 236 23.30 22.77 -6.71
C PRO A 236 22.30 21.63 -6.97
N CYS A 237 21.23 21.61 -6.19
CA CYS A 237 20.06 20.73 -6.38
C CYS A 237 18.80 21.40 -5.83
N ALA A 238 17.63 20.86 -6.14
CA ALA A 238 16.35 21.26 -5.57
C ALA A 238 15.65 20.06 -4.92
N LEU A 239 15.06 20.27 -3.75
CA LEU A 239 14.23 19.31 -3.05
C LEU A 239 12.81 19.87 -2.86
N TRP A 240 11.82 19.19 -3.38
CA TRP A 240 10.41 19.47 -3.10
C TRP A 240 9.85 18.47 -2.09
N ILE A 241 9.28 19.00 -1.01
CA ILE A 241 8.67 18.21 0.06
C ILE A 241 7.15 18.41 0.00
N LEU A 242 6.44 17.32 -0.34
CA LEU A 242 4.98 17.26 -0.43
C LEU A 242 4.42 16.59 0.81
N GLY A 243 3.57 17.28 1.52
CA GLY A 243 2.93 16.80 2.72
C GLY A 243 2.84 17.83 3.83
N ASP A 244 2.18 17.44 4.91
CA ASP A 244 2.03 18.25 6.10
C ASP A 244 2.17 17.38 7.36
N GLY A 245 2.40 18.01 8.50
CA GLY A 245 2.53 17.31 9.77
C GLY A 245 3.18 18.15 10.87
N PRO A 246 3.23 17.62 12.10
CA PRO A 246 3.75 18.33 13.26
C PRO A 246 5.23 18.74 13.13
N GLU A 247 6.03 18.03 12.32
CA GLU A 247 7.46 18.32 12.12
C GLU A 247 7.73 19.47 11.14
N LYS A 248 6.71 20.03 10.46
CA LYS A 248 6.92 21.01 9.40
C LYS A 248 7.74 22.21 9.87
N ALA A 249 7.41 22.78 11.03
CA ALA A 249 8.12 23.95 11.55
C ALA A 249 9.58 23.66 11.88
N SER A 250 9.85 22.52 12.53
CA SER A 250 11.22 22.06 12.86
C SER A 250 12.04 21.75 11.62
N LEU A 251 11.43 21.18 10.58
CA LEU A 251 12.10 20.88 9.31
C LEU A 251 12.46 22.15 8.54
N VAL A 252 11.59 23.16 8.51
CA VAL A 252 11.88 24.48 7.92
C VAL A 252 13.07 25.15 8.65
N GLU A 253 13.07 25.09 9.98
CA GLU A 253 14.17 25.65 10.78
C GLU A 253 15.46 24.85 10.59
N LEU A 254 15.40 23.55 10.42
CA LEU A 254 16.54 22.71 10.09
C LEU A 254 17.16 23.12 8.74
N ALA A 255 16.34 23.34 7.70
CA ALA A 255 16.81 23.75 6.38
C ALA A 255 17.54 25.10 6.47
N ARG A 256 17.03 26.06 7.26
CA ARG A 256 17.68 27.37 7.49
C ARG A 256 19.02 27.22 8.23
N ARG A 257 19.06 26.44 9.31
CA ARG A 257 20.30 26.20 10.06
C ARG A 257 21.39 25.56 9.22
N LEU A 258 21.01 24.73 8.25
CA LEU A 258 21.93 24.06 7.33
C LEU A 258 22.21 24.90 6.07
N GLU A 259 21.66 26.09 5.97
CA GLU A 259 21.83 27.02 4.83
C GLU A 259 21.43 26.37 3.49
N VAL A 260 20.30 25.63 3.49
CA VAL A 260 19.73 24.97 2.29
C VAL A 260 18.27 25.33 2.05
N ASP A 261 17.72 26.33 2.73
CA ASP A 261 16.35 26.76 2.62
C ASP A 261 15.99 27.33 1.23
N ASP A 262 16.98 27.79 0.48
CA ASP A 262 16.85 28.18 -0.93
C ASP A 262 16.69 26.98 -1.88
N ALA A 263 17.15 25.81 -1.47
CA ALA A 263 17.05 24.56 -2.24
C ALA A 263 15.84 23.68 -1.83
N VAL A 264 15.27 23.89 -0.64
CA VAL A 264 14.23 23.05 -0.05
C VAL A 264 12.87 23.77 -0.08
N ALA A 265 11.93 23.31 -0.89
CA ALA A 265 10.59 23.87 -0.98
C ALA A 265 9.56 22.94 -0.33
N PHE A 266 8.81 23.48 0.66
CA PHE A 266 7.69 22.78 1.31
C PHE A 266 6.39 23.12 0.58
N LEU A 267 5.88 22.19 -0.25
CA LEU A 267 4.70 22.43 -1.10
C LEU A 267 3.37 22.17 -0.38
N GLY A 268 3.40 21.65 0.84
CA GLY A 268 2.21 21.31 1.61
C GLY A 268 1.56 20.00 1.15
N ALA A 269 0.39 19.71 1.71
CA ALA A 269 -0.39 18.53 1.32
C ALA A 269 -0.97 18.72 -0.10
N VAL A 270 -0.82 17.70 -0.93
CA VAL A 270 -1.31 17.68 -2.31
C VAL A 270 -2.26 16.51 -2.53
N ASP A 271 -3.15 16.64 -3.51
CA ASP A 271 -3.93 15.52 -4.03
C ASP A 271 -3.10 14.66 -5.02
N HIS A 272 -3.72 13.62 -5.58
CA HIS A 272 -3.03 12.73 -6.51
C HIS A 272 -2.61 13.41 -7.82
N GLU A 273 -3.37 14.40 -8.29
CA GLU A 273 -3.01 15.20 -9.47
C GLU A 273 -1.78 16.07 -9.19
N GLY A 274 -1.71 16.65 -7.99
CA GLY A 274 -0.56 17.42 -7.51
C GLY A 274 0.68 16.57 -7.32
N LEU A 275 0.54 15.38 -6.74
CA LEU A 275 1.63 14.41 -6.62
C LEU A 275 2.13 13.99 -8.01
N LYS A 276 1.21 13.67 -8.94
CA LYS A 276 1.58 13.33 -10.32
C LYS A 276 2.35 14.45 -11.00
N GLY A 277 1.90 15.71 -10.85
CA GLY A 277 2.59 16.87 -11.41
C GLY A 277 4.00 17.07 -10.86
N ALA A 278 4.19 16.85 -9.56
CA ALA A 278 5.51 16.92 -8.93
C ALA A 278 6.42 15.77 -9.39
N LEU A 279 5.88 14.55 -9.53
CA LEU A 279 6.61 13.39 -10.03
C LEU A 279 7.02 13.56 -11.50
N ASP A 280 6.13 14.07 -12.36
CA ASP A 280 6.46 14.33 -13.77
C ASP A 280 7.57 15.37 -13.93
N ALA A 281 7.71 16.25 -12.96
CA ALA A 281 8.70 17.32 -12.96
C ALA A 281 10.02 16.95 -12.28
N CYS A 282 10.14 15.79 -11.61
CA CYS A 282 11.35 15.43 -10.87
C CYS A 282 12.24 14.44 -11.62
N ASP A 283 13.50 14.36 -11.21
CA ASP A 283 14.45 13.38 -11.71
C ASP A 283 14.39 12.09 -10.91
N VAL A 284 14.27 12.20 -9.59
CA VAL A 284 14.32 11.09 -8.65
C VAL A 284 13.37 11.36 -7.49
N PHE A 285 12.59 10.35 -7.12
CA PHE A 285 11.78 10.38 -5.90
C PHE A 285 12.56 9.78 -4.73
N VAL A 286 12.53 10.46 -3.58
CA VAL A 286 13.30 10.04 -2.38
C VAL A 286 12.33 9.64 -1.27
N PHE A 287 12.54 8.46 -0.69
CA PHE A 287 11.72 7.96 0.40
C PHE A 287 12.59 7.49 1.58
N PRO A 288 13.07 8.43 2.41
CA PRO A 288 14.08 8.20 3.45
C PRO A 288 13.47 7.65 4.75
N THR A 289 12.34 6.97 4.67
CA THR A 289 11.56 6.56 5.84
C THR A 289 12.33 5.60 6.75
N LEU A 290 12.23 5.80 8.06
CA LEU A 290 12.77 4.90 9.07
C LEU A 290 11.83 3.74 9.39
N ARG A 291 10.57 3.85 8.98
CA ARG A 291 9.57 2.79 9.11
C ARG A 291 8.37 3.03 8.19
N ASP A 292 8.21 2.18 7.21
CA ASP A 292 6.99 2.11 6.40
C ASP A 292 6.80 0.68 5.88
N PHE A 293 5.66 0.08 6.18
CA PHE A 293 5.41 -1.33 5.83
C PHE A 293 5.20 -1.55 4.33
N ILE A 294 4.76 -0.52 3.63
CA ILE A 294 4.35 -0.61 2.23
C ILE A 294 5.26 0.24 1.35
N GLY A 295 5.42 1.52 1.69
CA GLY A 295 6.08 2.48 0.82
C GLY A 295 5.24 2.83 -0.41
N ARG A 296 3.92 2.99 -0.22
CA ARG A 296 2.97 3.20 -1.32
C ARG A 296 3.34 4.35 -2.24
N VAL A 297 3.81 5.45 -1.69
CA VAL A 297 4.22 6.61 -2.48
C VAL A 297 5.45 6.31 -3.38
N ALA A 298 6.34 5.40 -2.97
CA ALA A 298 7.43 4.94 -3.82
C ALA A 298 6.90 4.11 -5.02
N VAL A 299 5.82 3.35 -4.81
CA VAL A 299 5.12 2.65 -5.93
C VAL A 299 4.48 3.66 -6.87
N GLU A 300 3.84 4.70 -6.33
CA GLU A 300 3.24 5.78 -7.12
C GLU A 300 4.30 6.49 -7.97
N ALA A 301 5.50 6.72 -7.43
CA ALA A 301 6.63 7.28 -8.18
C ALA A 301 7.10 6.34 -9.29
N LEU A 302 7.30 5.05 -8.99
CA LEU A 302 7.69 4.07 -10.00
C LEU A 302 6.67 3.97 -11.13
N THR A 303 5.36 3.93 -10.81
CA THR A 303 4.31 3.88 -11.83
C THR A 303 4.19 5.17 -12.65
N ALA A 304 4.62 6.31 -12.09
CA ALA A 304 4.78 7.56 -12.83
C ALA A 304 6.04 7.58 -13.72
N GLY A 305 6.85 6.51 -13.73
CA GLY A 305 8.06 6.43 -14.53
C GLY A 305 9.32 6.99 -13.85
N VAL A 306 9.23 7.34 -12.57
CA VAL A 306 10.29 8.00 -11.80
C VAL A 306 11.10 6.97 -11.00
N PRO A 307 12.42 6.90 -11.15
CA PRO A 307 13.27 6.08 -10.30
C PRO A 307 13.28 6.59 -8.86
N VAL A 308 13.56 5.69 -7.93
CA VAL A 308 13.43 5.98 -6.49
C VAL A 308 14.75 5.77 -5.73
N VAL A 309 15.00 6.61 -4.73
CA VAL A 309 16.00 6.35 -3.69
C VAL A 309 15.24 6.07 -2.41
N VAL A 310 15.35 4.85 -1.89
CA VAL A 310 14.52 4.38 -0.77
C VAL A 310 15.34 3.81 0.37
N SER A 311 14.81 3.93 1.56
CA SER A 311 15.33 3.28 2.76
C SER A 311 15.10 1.75 2.71
N PRO A 312 16.04 0.92 3.21
CA PRO A 312 15.80 -0.52 3.38
C PRO A 312 14.70 -0.83 4.40
N MET A 313 14.26 0.15 5.19
CA MET A 313 13.21 0.01 6.20
C MET A 313 11.79 0.23 5.65
N THR A 314 11.62 0.15 4.33
CA THR A 314 10.30 0.16 3.67
C THR A 314 10.00 -1.18 3.01
N GLY A 315 8.73 -1.59 3.02
CA GLY A 315 8.26 -2.77 2.30
C GLY A 315 8.51 -2.70 0.79
N ALA A 316 8.51 -1.52 0.20
CA ALA A 316 8.83 -1.31 -1.21
C ALA A 316 10.26 -1.75 -1.54
N ALA A 317 11.24 -1.50 -0.66
CA ALA A 317 12.64 -1.88 -0.86
C ALA A 317 12.84 -3.40 -0.93
N SER A 318 12.01 -4.16 -0.22
CA SER A 318 12.11 -5.64 -0.18
C SER A 318 11.34 -6.34 -1.29
N THR A 319 10.46 -5.64 -2.03
CA THR A 319 9.53 -6.29 -2.97
C THR A 319 9.57 -5.76 -4.39
N ILE A 320 9.61 -4.44 -4.55
CA ILE A 320 9.46 -3.80 -5.87
C ILE A 320 10.66 -2.99 -6.29
N VAL A 321 11.42 -2.43 -5.33
CA VAL A 321 12.67 -1.73 -5.67
C VAL A 321 13.79 -2.76 -5.80
N ARG A 322 14.44 -2.76 -6.96
CA ARG A 322 15.65 -3.54 -7.22
C ARG A 322 16.82 -2.59 -7.31
N ASP A 323 17.72 -2.67 -6.32
CA ASP A 323 18.88 -1.79 -6.23
C ASP A 323 19.69 -1.80 -7.51
N GLY A 324 20.03 -0.61 -8.01
CA GLY A 324 20.75 -0.41 -9.27
C GLY A 324 19.94 -0.69 -10.55
N VAL A 325 18.66 -1.11 -10.45
CA VAL A 325 17.81 -1.44 -11.62
C VAL A 325 16.71 -0.42 -11.84
N ASN A 326 15.90 -0.12 -10.82
CA ASN A 326 14.80 0.84 -10.89
C ASN A 326 14.81 1.84 -9.74
N GLY A 327 15.82 1.77 -8.91
CA GLY A 327 16.07 2.66 -7.78
C GLY A 327 17.37 2.33 -7.09
N ILE A 328 17.63 3.04 -6.01
CA ILE A 328 18.79 2.83 -5.13
C ILE A 328 18.28 2.61 -3.72
N VAL A 329 18.81 1.60 -3.03
CA VAL A 329 18.49 1.31 -1.63
C VAL A 329 19.64 1.79 -0.75
N VAL A 330 19.34 2.70 0.18
CA VAL A 330 20.36 3.29 1.07
C VAL A 330 19.77 3.57 2.45
N ASP A 331 20.55 3.34 3.51
CA ASP A 331 20.14 3.69 4.88
C ASP A 331 20.18 5.22 5.05
N PRO A 332 19.05 5.88 5.30
CA PRO A 332 19.01 7.34 5.41
C PRO A 332 19.73 7.89 6.66
N ARG A 333 20.04 7.04 7.64
CA ARG A 333 20.81 7.43 8.83
C ARG A 333 22.30 7.71 8.52
N ASP A 334 22.77 7.20 7.40
CA ASP A 334 24.05 7.57 6.82
C ASP A 334 23.83 8.70 5.80
N THR A 335 23.81 9.94 6.29
CA THR A 335 23.50 11.11 5.45
C THR A 335 24.55 11.34 4.35
N PRO A 336 25.87 11.09 4.54
CA PRO A 336 26.83 11.08 3.44
C PRO A 336 26.52 10.01 2.37
N ALA A 337 26.18 8.79 2.77
CA ALA A 337 25.84 7.73 1.84
C ALA A 337 24.54 8.07 1.09
N LEU A 338 23.54 8.68 1.76
CA LEU A 338 22.31 9.15 1.11
C LEU A 338 22.62 10.24 0.08
N ALA A 339 23.47 11.23 0.40
CA ALA A 339 23.88 12.27 -0.54
C ALA A 339 24.62 11.69 -1.76
N ALA A 340 25.53 10.74 -1.55
CA ALA A 340 26.22 10.03 -2.63
C ALA A 340 25.25 9.19 -3.49
N ALA A 341 24.24 8.55 -2.87
CA ALA A 341 23.20 7.83 -3.60
C ALA A 341 22.32 8.75 -4.47
N LEU A 342 21.99 9.94 -3.95
CA LEU A 342 21.27 10.97 -4.71
C LEU A 342 22.10 11.44 -5.91
N HIS A 343 23.39 11.71 -5.71
CA HIS A 343 24.30 12.11 -6.78
C HIS A 343 24.41 11.03 -7.86
N ARG A 344 24.64 9.78 -7.46
CA ARG A 344 24.67 8.64 -8.36
C ARG A 344 23.36 8.47 -9.15
N ALA A 345 22.21 8.69 -8.50
CA ALA A 345 20.89 8.52 -9.13
C ALA A 345 20.62 9.51 -10.26
N VAL A 346 21.24 10.72 -10.20
CA VAL A 346 21.06 11.76 -11.21
C VAL A 346 22.19 11.82 -12.25
N ASP A 347 23.23 10.98 -12.09
CA ASP A 347 24.21 10.80 -13.15
C ASP A 347 23.51 10.38 -14.44
N PRO A 348 23.76 11.02 -15.61
CA PRO A 348 22.97 10.81 -16.82
C PRO A 348 22.89 9.35 -17.29
N GLN A 349 23.97 8.58 -17.16
CA GLN A 349 23.96 7.17 -17.54
C GLN A 349 23.17 6.33 -16.55
N THR A 350 23.37 6.55 -15.27
CA THR A 350 22.66 5.86 -14.18
C THR A 350 21.17 6.18 -14.23
N LEU A 351 20.81 7.46 -14.35
CA LEU A 351 19.40 7.88 -14.44
C LEU A 351 18.67 7.26 -15.62
N SER A 352 19.32 7.22 -16.79
CA SER A 352 18.78 6.57 -18.00
C SER A 352 18.57 5.06 -17.75
N ALA A 353 19.54 4.39 -17.15
CA ALA A 353 19.43 2.96 -16.84
C ALA A 353 18.33 2.66 -15.82
N LEU A 354 18.21 3.48 -14.76
CA LEU A 354 17.15 3.36 -13.75
C LEU A 354 15.76 3.59 -14.37
N ARG A 355 15.59 4.64 -15.21
CA ARG A 355 14.33 4.90 -15.92
C ARG A 355 13.93 3.72 -16.83
N ALA A 356 14.88 3.15 -17.56
CA ALA A 356 14.62 1.95 -18.35
C ALA A 356 14.20 0.75 -17.47
N GLY A 357 14.80 0.61 -16.29
CA GLY A 357 14.41 -0.40 -15.30
C GLY A 357 13.00 -0.20 -14.76
N VAL A 358 12.63 1.04 -14.47
CA VAL A 358 11.26 1.42 -14.06
C VAL A 358 10.25 1.05 -15.14
N GLN A 359 10.52 1.40 -16.41
CA GLN A 359 9.63 1.09 -17.53
C GLN A 359 9.39 -0.42 -17.68
N ARG A 360 10.44 -1.24 -17.57
CA ARG A 360 10.30 -2.71 -17.65
C ARG A 360 9.41 -3.27 -16.53
N MET A 361 9.41 -2.66 -15.36
CA MET A 361 8.63 -3.11 -14.20
C MET A 361 7.21 -2.58 -14.19
N ASN A 362 6.92 -1.44 -14.81
CA ASN A 362 5.60 -0.79 -14.77
C ASN A 362 4.47 -1.71 -15.20
N ALA A 363 4.70 -2.66 -16.10
CA ALA A 363 3.71 -3.65 -16.50
C ALA A 363 3.20 -4.52 -15.34
N SER A 364 4.01 -4.73 -14.29
CA SER A 364 3.64 -5.52 -13.10
C SER A 364 2.97 -4.71 -11.99
N LEU A 365 2.97 -3.38 -12.09
CA LEU A 365 2.41 -2.47 -11.08
C LEU A 365 1.10 -1.81 -11.55
N THR A 366 0.56 -2.22 -12.67
CA THR A 366 -0.72 -1.71 -13.19
C THR A 366 -1.89 -2.18 -12.34
N PRO A 367 -3.01 -1.44 -12.33
CA PRO A 367 -4.25 -1.92 -11.72
C PRO A 367 -4.71 -3.28 -12.24
N ASP A 368 -4.46 -3.59 -13.51
CA ASP A 368 -4.82 -4.88 -14.11
C ASP A 368 -3.93 -6.02 -13.57
N ALA A 369 -2.63 -5.79 -13.42
CA ALA A 369 -1.72 -6.77 -12.80
C ALA A 369 -2.10 -7.02 -11.33
N ALA A 370 -2.41 -5.97 -10.57
CA ALA A 370 -2.87 -6.09 -9.19
C ALA A 370 -4.20 -6.86 -9.10
N ALA A 371 -5.14 -6.61 -10.02
CA ALA A 371 -6.40 -7.34 -10.11
C ALA A 371 -6.17 -8.82 -10.41
N GLU A 372 -5.23 -9.15 -11.29
CA GLU A 372 -4.90 -10.53 -11.63
C GLU A 372 -4.40 -11.32 -10.40
N VAL A 373 -3.56 -10.72 -9.56
CA VAL A 373 -3.10 -11.31 -8.29
C VAL A 373 -4.28 -11.63 -7.37
N ILE A 374 -5.23 -10.70 -7.22
CA ILE A 374 -6.41 -10.92 -6.39
C ILE A 374 -7.30 -12.01 -6.96
N LEU A 375 -7.51 -12.04 -8.28
CA LEU A 375 -8.34 -13.05 -8.94
C LEU A 375 -7.70 -14.45 -8.91
N GLN A 376 -6.37 -14.54 -8.87
CA GLN A 376 -5.67 -15.79 -8.57
C GLN A 376 -6.04 -16.30 -7.18
N ALA A 377 -6.05 -15.43 -6.17
CA ALA A 377 -6.45 -15.80 -4.80
C ALA A 377 -7.95 -16.17 -4.72
N VAL A 378 -8.83 -15.48 -5.43
CA VAL A 378 -10.26 -15.85 -5.56
C VAL A 378 -10.40 -17.24 -6.18
N THR A 379 -9.65 -17.52 -7.23
CA THR A 379 -9.64 -18.83 -7.89
C THR A 379 -9.12 -19.92 -6.95
N LEU A 380 -8.05 -19.63 -6.22
CA LEU A 380 -7.47 -20.54 -5.21
C LEU A 380 -8.49 -20.85 -4.12
N ALA A 381 -9.17 -19.82 -3.60
CA ALA A 381 -10.19 -19.99 -2.57
C ALA A 381 -11.36 -20.88 -3.05
N ARG A 382 -11.81 -20.70 -4.29
CA ARG A 382 -12.89 -21.50 -4.88
C ARG A 382 -12.56 -22.98 -5.06
N ARG A 383 -11.28 -23.32 -5.25
CA ARG A 383 -10.82 -24.71 -5.43
C ARG A 383 -10.77 -25.50 -4.11
N ARG A 384 -10.81 -24.85 -2.96
CA ARG A 384 -10.72 -25.55 -1.68
C ARG A 384 -11.99 -26.36 -1.41
N PRO A 385 -11.85 -27.58 -0.86
CA PRO A 385 -13.01 -28.39 -0.43
C PRO A 385 -13.82 -27.62 0.60
N THR A 386 -15.14 -27.74 0.56
CA THR A 386 -16.00 -27.26 1.66
C THR A 386 -15.81 -28.17 2.87
N ALA A 387 -15.68 -27.59 4.06
CA ALA A 387 -15.62 -28.33 5.31
C ALA A 387 -16.95 -29.07 5.50
N GLY A 388 -17.10 -30.26 4.93
CA GLY A 388 -18.32 -31.05 4.92
C GLY A 388 -18.44 -32.02 3.74
N GLY A 389 -17.54 -31.93 2.75
CA GLY A 389 -17.57 -32.76 1.54
C GLY A 389 -16.76 -34.07 1.62
N GLY A 390 -16.41 -34.55 2.80
CA GLY A 390 -15.61 -35.74 3.01
C GLY A 390 -16.42 -36.93 3.53
N ARG A 391 -17.48 -37.34 2.85
CA ARG A 391 -17.98 -38.72 2.90
C ARG A 391 -18.26 -39.11 1.44
N GLY A 392 -17.24 -39.67 0.80
CA GLY A 392 -17.44 -40.53 -0.37
C GLY A 392 -18.22 -41.77 0.05
N PRO A 393 -19.04 -42.32 -0.83
CA PRO A 393 -19.72 -43.58 -0.54
C PRO A 393 -18.66 -44.68 -0.44
N SER A 394 -18.72 -45.43 0.66
CA SER A 394 -18.11 -46.73 0.85
C SER A 394 -18.65 -47.76 -0.14
#